data_914a3cc065bef36c4772963a6556b3f0
#
_entry.id   914a3cc065bef36c4772963a6556b3f0
#
_cell.length_a   1.000
_cell.length_b   1.000
_cell.length_c   1.000
_cell.angle_alpha   90.00
_cell.angle_beta   90.00
_cell.angle_gamma   90.00
#
_symmetry.space_group_name_H-M   'P 1'
#
loop_
_entity.id
_entity.type
_entity.pdbx_description
1 polymer ?
#
loop_
_entity_poly.entity_id
_entity_poly.type
_entity_poly.pdbx_seq_one_letter_code
_entity_poly.pdbx_strand_id
1 'polypeptide(L)'
;PISGFTDEVRYLGHGRIDLTWLGLEKSQYLPVSLVLIAIVYIIFWIFMNKTRTGKWIYAIGGNPNAARASGINVNKILVIVYSLCGFLSGIGALILAGRTDSGYPNAGLQSELDAIAACIIGGASFFGGRGTVLGVFAGVMIMGILRNGLNLMDVSSFWQQVLIGSIIVLSLIHISEPT
;
A
#
# COMPACT_ATOMS: atom_id res chain seq x y z
N PRO A 1 4.03 -14.87 -21.18
CA PRO A 1 3.70 -15.12 -19.76
C PRO A 1 4.39 -16.39 -19.28
N ILE A 2 4.94 -16.35 -18.08
CA ILE A 2 5.48 -17.52 -17.38
C ILE A 2 4.31 -18.04 -16.54
N SER A 3 3.91 -19.29 -16.79
CA SER A 3 2.85 -19.98 -16.04
C SER A 3 3.42 -21.20 -15.33
N GLY A 4 2.72 -21.70 -14.31
CA GLY A 4 3.14 -22.89 -13.57
C GLY A 4 3.97 -22.56 -12.33
N PHE A 5 3.51 -21.62 -11.53
CA PHE A 5 4.09 -21.34 -10.22
C PHE A 5 3.91 -22.54 -9.27
N THR A 6 4.82 -22.65 -8.31
CA THR A 6 4.73 -23.65 -7.25
C THR A 6 3.44 -23.48 -6.44
N ASP A 7 2.93 -24.59 -5.90
CA ASP A 7 1.69 -24.57 -5.12
C ASP A 7 1.73 -23.62 -3.92
N GLU A 8 2.94 -23.35 -3.39
CA GLU A 8 3.16 -22.38 -2.31
C GLU A 8 2.83 -20.94 -2.75
N VAL A 9 3.25 -20.53 -3.95
CA VAL A 9 2.96 -19.19 -4.49
C VAL A 9 1.47 -19.05 -4.82
N ARG A 10 0.86 -20.10 -5.37
CA ARG A 10 -0.58 -20.15 -5.60
C ARG A 10 -1.37 -20.04 -4.29
N TYR A 11 -0.90 -20.67 -3.23
CA TYR A 11 -1.53 -20.61 -1.92
C TYR A 11 -1.51 -19.18 -1.34
N LEU A 12 -0.47 -18.40 -1.56
CA LEU A 12 -0.43 -16.99 -1.15
C LEU A 12 -1.49 -16.12 -1.86
N GLY A 13 -1.78 -16.42 -3.12
CA GLY A 13 -2.77 -15.66 -3.92
C GLY A 13 -4.22 -16.15 -3.79
N HIS A 14 -4.41 -17.48 -3.84
CA HIS A 14 -5.73 -18.13 -3.87
C HIS A 14 -6.04 -18.96 -2.62
N GLY A 15 -5.09 -19.10 -1.69
CA GLY A 15 -5.28 -19.88 -0.48
C GLY A 15 -6.50 -19.40 0.31
N ARG A 16 -7.21 -20.35 0.88
CA ARG A 16 -8.43 -20.14 1.68
C ARG A 16 -8.20 -20.73 3.06
N ILE A 17 -8.52 -19.96 4.07
CA ILE A 17 -8.51 -20.42 5.46
C ILE A 17 -9.96 -20.69 5.85
N ASP A 18 -10.28 -21.95 6.13
CA ASP A 18 -11.61 -22.35 6.58
C ASP A 18 -11.86 -21.85 8.01
N LEU A 19 -12.97 -21.17 8.20
CA LEU A 19 -13.37 -20.59 9.48
C LEU A 19 -14.30 -21.52 10.29
N THR A 20 -14.35 -22.81 9.93
CA THR A 20 -15.20 -23.81 10.59
C THR A 20 -14.90 -23.94 12.09
N TRP A 21 -13.66 -23.65 12.54
CA TRP A 21 -13.26 -23.68 13.94
C TRP A 21 -13.87 -22.56 14.79
N LEU A 22 -14.37 -21.46 14.14
CA LEU A 22 -15.12 -20.37 14.77
C LEU A 22 -16.64 -20.60 14.78
N GLY A 23 -17.11 -21.78 14.37
CA GLY A 23 -18.55 -22.09 14.32
C GLY A 23 -19.29 -21.44 13.14
N LEU A 24 -18.56 -20.94 12.14
CA LEU A 24 -19.12 -20.34 10.93
C LEU A 24 -19.37 -21.43 9.88
N GLU A 25 -20.34 -21.22 8.99
CA GLU A 25 -20.68 -22.20 7.94
C GLU A 25 -19.51 -22.46 7.00
N LYS A 26 -19.41 -23.69 6.48
CA LYS A 26 -18.36 -24.12 5.51
C LYS A 26 -18.25 -23.26 4.25
N SER A 27 -19.20 -22.38 3.99
CA SER A 27 -19.21 -21.42 2.90
C SER A 27 -18.36 -20.17 3.16
N GLN A 28 -17.96 -19.92 4.41
CA GLN A 28 -17.21 -18.71 4.79
C GLN A 28 -15.73 -19.05 4.92
N TYR A 29 -14.93 -18.44 4.05
CA TYR A 29 -13.47 -18.54 4.04
C TYR A 29 -12.82 -17.17 4.03
N LEU A 30 -11.68 -17.05 4.68
CA LEU A 30 -10.82 -15.87 4.57
C LEU A 30 -9.71 -16.13 3.53
N PRO A 31 -9.53 -15.23 2.54
CA PRO A 31 -8.38 -15.31 1.65
C PRO A 31 -7.07 -15.14 2.44
N VAL A 32 -6.08 -16.00 2.19
CA VAL A 32 -4.75 -15.92 2.81
C VAL A 32 -4.11 -14.55 2.57
N SER A 33 -4.28 -13.99 1.37
CA SER A 33 -3.79 -12.66 1.01
C SER A 33 -4.33 -11.55 1.92
N LEU A 34 -5.61 -11.64 2.35
CA LEU A 34 -6.21 -10.66 3.25
C LEU A 34 -5.59 -10.74 4.65
N VAL A 35 -5.35 -11.95 5.15
CA VAL A 35 -4.69 -12.16 6.46
C VAL A 35 -3.26 -11.63 6.41
N LEU A 36 -2.53 -11.89 5.33
CA LEU A 36 -1.17 -11.41 5.16
C LEU A 36 -1.12 -9.89 5.13
N ILE A 37 -2.02 -9.24 4.39
CA ILE A 37 -2.12 -7.78 4.34
C ILE A 37 -2.42 -7.23 5.74
N ALA A 38 -3.36 -7.82 6.49
CA ALA A 38 -3.69 -7.39 7.85
C ALA A 38 -2.47 -7.48 8.78
N ILE A 39 -1.71 -8.58 8.72
CA ILE A 39 -0.48 -8.76 9.49
C ILE A 39 0.55 -7.67 9.13
N VAL A 40 0.77 -7.41 7.84
CA VAL A 40 1.69 -6.36 7.37
C VAL A 40 1.27 -5.00 7.91
N TYR A 41 -0.03 -4.64 7.82
CA TYR A 41 -0.52 -3.38 8.36
C TYR A 41 -0.33 -3.25 9.87
N ILE A 42 -0.58 -4.31 10.64
CA ILE A 42 -0.37 -4.32 12.10
C ILE A 42 1.12 -4.12 12.42
N ILE A 43 2.01 -4.84 11.74
CA ILE A 43 3.47 -4.72 11.94
C ILE A 43 3.92 -3.29 11.63
N PHE A 44 3.47 -2.72 10.50
CA PHE A 44 3.84 -1.36 10.12
C PHE A 44 3.22 -0.30 11.04
N TRP A 45 2.01 -0.52 11.53
CA TRP A 45 1.41 0.36 12.53
C TRP A 45 2.25 0.40 13.82
N ILE A 46 2.67 -0.77 14.32
CA ILE A 46 3.56 -0.87 15.49
C ILE A 46 4.91 -0.21 15.17
N PHE A 47 5.50 -0.53 14.03
CA PHE A 47 6.79 0.01 13.60
C PHE A 47 6.78 1.54 13.55
N MET A 48 5.80 2.14 12.88
CA MET A 48 5.72 3.60 12.73
C MET A 48 5.40 4.32 14.04
N ASN A 49 4.51 3.77 14.87
CA ASN A 49 4.03 4.46 16.08
C ASN A 49 4.85 4.15 17.32
N LYS A 50 5.42 2.95 17.45
CA LYS A 50 6.05 2.48 18.68
C LYS A 50 7.58 2.42 18.62
N THR A 51 8.21 2.49 17.42
CA THR A 51 9.67 2.40 17.32
C THR A 51 10.35 3.78 17.19
N ARG A 52 11.63 3.83 17.57
CA ARG A 52 12.48 5.02 17.39
C ARG A 52 12.66 5.32 15.89
N THR A 53 12.82 4.28 15.07
CA THR A 53 12.99 4.41 13.63
C THR A 53 11.78 5.05 12.96
N GLY A 54 10.56 4.67 13.36
CA GLY A 54 9.33 5.30 12.87
C GLY A 54 9.29 6.80 13.19
N LYS A 55 9.64 7.19 14.42
CA LYS A 55 9.73 8.61 14.82
C LYS A 55 10.78 9.37 14.00
N TRP A 56 11.93 8.76 13.73
CA TRP A 56 12.98 9.35 12.90
C TRP A 56 12.54 9.53 11.45
N ILE A 57 11.77 8.60 10.90
CA ILE A 57 11.18 8.73 9.56
C ILE A 57 10.31 9.99 9.48
N TYR A 58 9.43 10.23 10.45
CA TYR A 58 8.61 11.44 10.50
C TYR A 58 9.46 12.71 10.68
N ALA A 59 10.47 12.67 11.54
CA ALA A 59 11.37 13.82 11.78
C ALA A 59 12.14 14.20 10.51
N ILE A 60 12.67 13.21 9.78
CA ILE A 60 13.39 13.43 8.51
C ILE A 60 12.44 13.95 7.44
N GLY A 61 11.23 13.40 7.35
CA GLY A 61 10.23 13.89 6.40
C GLY A 61 9.80 15.33 6.64
N GLY A 62 9.79 15.77 7.92
CA GLY A 62 9.45 17.15 8.28
C GLY A 62 10.59 18.15 7.99
N ASN A 63 11.80 17.86 8.43
CA ASN A 63 12.98 18.67 8.16
C ASN A 63 14.27 17.83 8.25
N PRO A 64 14.85 17.41 7.11
CA PRO A 64 16.07 16.61 7.08
C PRO A 64 17.28 17.28 7.73
N ASN A 65 17.38 18.62 7.63
CA ASN A 65 18.50 19.36 8.21
C ASN A 65 18.40 19.43 9.73
N ALA A 66 17.22 19.70 10.26
CA ALA A 66 16.97 19.66 11.71
C ALA A 66 17.19 18.24 12.28
N ALA A 67 16.76 17.21 11.57
CA ALA A 67 17.00 15.82 11.95
C ALA A 67 18.50 15.50 12.03
N ARG A 68 19.31 15.95 11.06
CA ARG A 68 20.78 15.81 11.10
C ARG A 68 21.39 16.54 12.29
N ALA A 69 20.97 17.78 12.53
CA ALA A 69 21.46 18.58 13.65
C ALA A 69 21.14 17.91 15.00
N SER A 70 20.05 17.13 15.07
CA SER A 70 19.66 16.33 16.25
C SER A 70 20.39 14.98 16.35
N GLY A 71 21.40 14.71 15.51
CA GLY A 71 22.19 13.49 15.54
C GLY A 71 21.58 12.29 14.84
N ILE A 72 20.49 12.47 14.08
CA ILE A 72 19.87 11.38 13.31
C ILE A 72 20.67 11.14 12.02
N ASN A 73 21.07 9.90 11.80
CA ASN A 73 21.73 9.52 10.56
C ASN A 73 20.69 9.36 9.42
N VAL A 74 20.44 10.46 8.70
CA VAL A 74 19.43 10.56 7.63
C VAL A 74 19.67 9.50 6.56
N ASN A 75 20.91 9.32 6.11
CA ASN A 75 21.24 8.39 5.03
C ASN A 75 20.90 6.93 5.41
N LYS A 76 21.22 6.53 6.64
CA LYS A 76 20.88 5.19 7.15
C LYS A 76 19.37 4.96 7.17
N ILE A 77 18.61 5.94 7.63
CA ILE A 77 17.15 5.83 7.68
C ILE A 77 16.53 5.79 6.29
N LEU A 78 17.03 6.59 5.35
CA LEU A 78 16.57 6.53 3.95
C LEU A 78 16.82 5.15 3.33
N VAL A 79 18.00 4.56 3.53
CA VAL A 79 18.29 3.20 3.05
C VAL A 79 17.28 2.20 3.63
N ILE A 80 16.98 2.28 4.93
CA ILE A 80 15.98 1.40 5.56
C ILE A 80 14.61 1.59 4.91
N VAL A 81 14.16 2.82 4.70
CA VAL A 81 12.84 3.12 4.11
C VAL A 81 12.74 2.56 2.69
N TYR A 82 13.73 2.81 1.84
CA TYR A 82 13.72 2.30 0.47
C TYR A 82 13.82 0.77 0.42
N SER A 83 14.62 0.17 1.30
CA SER A 83 14.72 -1.30 1.41
C SER A 83 13.38 -1.92 1.83
N LEU A 84 12.70 -1.32 2.80
CA LEU A 84 11.36 -1.77 3.22
C LEU A 84 10.33 -1.60 2.10
N CYS A 85 10.38 -0.49 1.37
CA CYS A 85 9.51 -0.27 0.22
C CYS A 85 9.70 -1.36 -0.85
N GLY A 86 10.95 -1.65 -1.23
CA GLY A 86 11.29 -2.71 -2.18
C GLY A 86 10.85 -4.10 -1.69
N PHE A 87 11.06 -4.40 -0.41
CA PHE A 87 10.63 -5.66 0.19
C PHE A 87 9.10 -5.84 0.14
N LEU A 88 8.35 -4.81 0.50
CA LEU A 88 6.88 -4.82 0.45
C LEU A 88 6.35 -4.93 -0.98
N SER A 89 7.00 -4.25 -1.93
CA SER A 89 6.67 -4.38 -3.35
C SER A 89 6.89 -5.80 -3.85
N GLY A 90 7.95 -6.49 -3.38
CA GLY A 90 8.20 -7.90 -3.66
C GLY A 90 7.09 -8.81 -3.12
N ILE A 91 6.64 -8.59 -1.89
CA ILE A 91 5.49 -9.32 -1.32
C ILE A 91 4.23 -9.09 -2.18
N GLY A 92 3.96 -7.84 -2.56
CA GLY A 92 2.82 -7.50 -3.42
C GLY A 92 2.88 -8.21 -4.77
N ALA A 93 4.06 -8.27 -5.39
CA ALA A 93 4.29 -8.97 -6.64
C ALA A 93 4.04 -10.49 -6.52
N LEU A 94 4.48 -11.12 -5.42
CA LEU A 94 4.23 -12.55 -5.17
C LEU A 94 2.73 -12.84 -5.00
N ILE A 95 2.00 -12.00 -4.27
CA ILE A 95 0.54 -12.14 -4.11
C ILE A 95 -0.16 -11.98 -5.47
N LEU A 96 0.25 -10.99 -6.26
CA LEU A 96 -0.32 -10.75 -7.58
C LEU A 96 -0.05 -11.94 -8.52
N ALA A 97 1.18 -12.43 -8.59
CA ALA A 97 1.56 -13.59 -9.39
C ALA A 97 0.80 -14.85 -8.96
N GLY A 98 0.68 -15.11 -7.66
CA GLY A 98 -0.11 -16.21 -7.12
C GLY A 98 -1.60 -16.09 -7.43
N ARG A 99 -2.14 -14.85 -7.47
CA ARG A 99 -3.55 -14.60 -7.78
C ARG A 99 -3.88 -14.76 -9.27
N THR A 100 -2.95 -14.42 -10.16
CA THR A 100 -3.16 -14.53 -11.61
C THR A 100 -2.65 -15.85 -12.18
N ASP A 101 -1.94 -16.64 -11.38
CA ASP A 101 -1.23 -17.87 -11.76
C ASP A 101 -0.34 -17.67 -13.00
N SER A 102 0.10 -16.45 -13.20
CA SER A 102 0.92 -16.07 -14.35
C SER A 102 1.79 -14.86 -14.03
N GLY A 103 3.04 -14.88 -14.52
CA GLY A 103 3.92 -13.72 -14.54
C GLY A 103 3.94 -13.10 -15.93
N TYR A 104 3.57 -11.84 -16.06
CA TYR A 104 3.67 -11.10 -17.30
C TYR A 104 4.38 -9.76 -17.08
N PRO A 105 5.16 -9.28 -18.07
CA PRO A 105 6.04 -8.11 -17.89
C PRO A 105 5.32 -6.82 -17.47
N ASN A 106 4.05 -6.68 -17.88
CA ASN A 106 3.25 -5.49 -17.57
C ASN A 106 2.40 -5.64 -16.29
N ALA A 107 2.63 -6.69 -15.50
CA ALA A 107 1.94 -6.86 -14.22
C ALA A 107 2.26 -5.71 -13.28
N GLY A 108 1.23 -5.07 -12.75
CA GLY A 108 1.40 -3.94 -11.83
C GLY A 108 1.76 -2.61 -12.49
N LEU A 109 1.74 -2.51 -13.82
CA LEU A 109 1.96 -1.23 -14.51
C LEU A 109 0.96 -0.19 -13.99
N GLN A 110 1.44 1.00 -13.61
CA GLN A 110 0.69 2.11 -13.01
C GLN A 110 0.23 1.88 -11.55
N SER A 111 0.53 0.76 -10.92
CA SER A 111 0.22 0.53 -9.51
C SER A 111 0.95 1.52 -8.59
N GLU A 112 2.08 2.09 -9.04
CA GLU A 112 2.79 3.16 -8.35
C GLU A 112 1.94 4.41 -8.18
N LEU A 113 1.21 4.82 -9.22
CA LEU A 113 0.32 5.99 -9.17
C LEU A 113 -0.85 5.76 -8.22
N ASP A 114 -1.42 4.56 -8.24
CA ASP A 114 -2.49 4.17 -7.33
C ASP A 114 -2.02 4.18 -5.87
N ALA A 115 -0.81 3.67 -5.62
CA ALA A 115 -0.25 3.66 -4.28
C ALA A 115 -0.01 5.09 -3.75
N ILE A 116 0.52 5.99 -4.61
CA ILE A 116 0.71 7.40 -4.29
C ILE A 116 -0.66 8.06 -4.02
N ALA A 117 -1.64 7.86 -4.90
CA ALA A 117 -2.98 8.39 -4.72
C ALA A 117 -3.62 7.91 -3.40
N ALA A 118 -3.53 6.62 -3.11
CA ALA A 118 -4.04 6.06 -1.86
C ALA A 118 -3.38 6.67 -0.63
N CYS A 119 -2.05 6.90 -0.66
CA CYS A 119 -1.34 7.56 0.43
C CYS A 119 -1.82 9.01 0.64
N ILE A 120 -1.98 9.77 -0.44
CA ILE A 120 -2.41 11.18 -0.37
C ILE A 120 -3.86 11.28 0.11
N ILE A 121 -4.78 10.48 -0.45
CA ILE A 121 -6.18 10.41 -0.01
C ILE A 121 -6.26 9.96 1.45
N GLY A 122 -5.35 9.08 1.88
CA GLY A 122 -5.22 8.65 3.27
C GLY A 122 -4.60 9.69 4.21
N GLY A 123 -4.34 10.91 3.72
CA GLY A 123 -3.82 12.03 4.51
C GLY A 123 -2.32 12.00 4.76
N ALA A 124 -1.56 11.23 4.00
CA ALA A 124 -0.10 11.32 4.02
C ALA A 124 0.35 12.57 3.23
N SER A 125 1.19 13.41 3.86
CA SER A 125 1.71 14.60 3.21
C SER A 125 2.68 14.25 2.08
N PHE A 126 2.47 14.83 0.90
CA PHE A 126 3.39 14.71 -0.22
C PHE A 126 4.78 15.31 0.09
N PHE A 127 4.81 16.34 0.92
CA PHE A 127 6.06 16.98 1.35
C PHE A 127 6.75 16.27 2.51
N GLY A 128 6.15 15.18 3.04
CA GLY A 128 6.70 14.36 4.12
C GLY A 128 6.32 14.82 5.53
N GLY A 129 6.80 14.11 6.52
CA GLY A 129 6.67 14.44 7.95
C GLY A 129 5.29 14.20 8.57
N ARG A 130 4.26 13.94 7.80
CA ARG A 130 2.88 13.73 8.26
C ARG A 130 2.23 12.57 7.53
N GLY A 131 1.41 11.82 8.25
CA GLY A 131 0.65 10.68 7.74
C GLY A 131 0.43 9.63 8.83
N THR A 132 -0.53 8.76 8.63
CA THR A 132 -0.82 7.65 9.55
C THR A 132 -1.04 6.36 8.77
N VAL A 133 -0.61 5.24 9.33
CA VAL A 133 -0.81 3.92 8.72
C VAL A 133 -2.30 3.62 8.54
N LEU A 134 -3.14 4.00 9.51
CA LEU A 134 -4.60 3.84 9.41
C LEU A 134 -5.21 4.73 8.32
N GLY A 135 -4.71 5.96 8.17
CA GLY A 135 -5.13 6.84 7.08
C GLY A 135 -4.80 6.23 5.71
N VAL A 136 -3.57 5.73 5.53
CA VAL A 136 -3.18 5.05 4.29
C VAL A 136 -4.05 3.82 4.02
N PHE A 137 -4.39 3.04 5.05
CA PHE A 137 -5.32 1.91 4.91
C PHE A 137 -6.69 2.37 4.38
N ALA A 138 -7.26 3.43 4.97
CA ALA A 138 -8.52 4.02 4.50
C ALA A 138 -8.40 4.51 3.05
N GLY A 139 -7.30 5.16 2.69
CA GLY A 139 -7.03 5.61 1.32
C GLY A 139 -6.97 4.45 0.32
N VAL A 140 -6.31 3.34 0.66
CA VAL A 140 -6.27 2.12 -0.17
C VAL A 140 -7.67 1.53 -0.36
N MET A 141 -8.50 1.49 0.70
CA MET A 141 -9.87 1.03 0.61
C MET A 141 -10.72 1.92 -0.33
N ILE A 142 -10.61 3.24 -0.19
CA ILE A 142 -11.30 4.20 -1.05
C ILE A 142 -10.88 4.01 -2.51
N MET A 143 -9.58 3.91 -2.79
CA MET A 143 -9.07 3.68 -4.15
C MET A 143 -9.55 2.36 -4.73
N GLY A 144 -9.55 1.28 -3.93
CA GLY A 144 -10.05 -0.02 -4.35
C GLY A 144 -11.54 0.00 -4.73
N ILE A 145 -12.38 0.65 -3.90
CA ILE A 145 -13.81 0.80 -4.15
C ILE A 145 -14.03 1.65 -5.41
N LEU A 146 -13.31 2.77 -5.53
CA LEU A 146 -13.42 3.67 -6.69
C LEU A 146 -13.07 2.95 -7.99
N ARG A 147 -11.93 2.24 -8.03
CA ARG A 147 -11.56 1.47 -9.23
C ARG A 147 -12.55 0.38 -9.57
N ASN A 148 -12.99 -0.37 -8.57
CA ASN A 148 -13.98 -1.42 -8.78
C ASN A 148 -15.31 -0.84 -9.30
N GLY A 149 -15.76 0.29 -8.73
CA GLY A 149 -16.95 1.00 -9.19
C GLY A 149 -16.83 1.48 -10.64
N LEU A 150 -15.70 2.10 -11.00
CA LEU A 150 -15.46 2.56 -12.36
C LEU A 150 -15.40 1.38 -13.37
N ASN A 151 -14.82 0.24 -12.98
CA ASN A 151 -14.83 -0.96 -13.80
C ASN A 151 -16.23 -1.53 -14.01
N LEU A 152 -17.10 -1.52 -12.98
CA LEU A 152 -18.48 -1.96 -13.07
C LEU A 152 -19.34 -1.03 -13.97
N MET A 153 -18.93 0.23 -14.11
CA MET A 153 -19.56 1.21 -14.99
C MET A 153 -18.98 1.20 -16.41
N ASP A 154 -18.13 0.21 -16.75
CA ASP A 154 -17.43 0.09 -18.03
C ASP A 154 -16.62 1.34 -18.44
N VAL A 155 -16.15 2.12 -17.45
CA VAL A 155 -15.31 3.29 -17.72
C VAL A 155 -13.95 2.83 -18.19
N SER A 156 -13.50 3.31 -19.37
CA SER A 156 -12.23 2.91 -19.94
C SER A 156 -11.05 3.29 -19.02
N SER A 157 -9.98 2.48 -19.05
CA SER A 157 -8.78 2.67 -18.21
C SER A 157 -8.16 4.06 -18.37
N PHE A 158 -8.26 4.69 -19.55
CA PHE A 158 -7.77 6.05 -19.78
C PHE A 158 -8.52 7.09 -18.93
N TRP A 159 -9.85 7.02 -18.90
CA TRP A 159 -10.65 7.92 -18.08
C TRP A 159 -10.46 7.68 -16.58
N GLN A 160 -10.24 6.43 -16.18
CA GLN A 160 -9.89 6.12 -14.79
C GLN A 160 -8.59 6.82 -14.37
N GLN A 161 -7.56 6.82 -15.22
CA GLN A 161 -6.29 7.51 -14.96
C GLN A 161 -6.45 9.02 -14.86
N VAL A 162 -7.25 9.62 -15.75
CA VAL A 162 -7.56 11.06 -15.72
C VAL A 162 -8.25 11.44 -14.42
N LEU A 163 -9.21 10.63 -13.98
CA LEU A 163 -9.93 10.85 -12.71
C LEU A 163 -8.98 10.72 -11.51
N ILE A 164 -8.16 9.68 -11.45
CA ILE A 164 -7.19 9.48 -10.38
C ILE A 164 -6.18 10.63 -10.34
N GLY A 165 -5.62 11.01 -11.48
CA GLY A 165 -4.71 12.16 -11.59
C GLY A 165 -5.36 13.47 -11.13
N SER A 166 -6.62 13.70 -11.50
CA SER A 166 -7.38 14.89 -11.06
C SER A 166 -7.60 14.90 -9.54
N ILE A 167 -7.90 13.75 -8.93
CA ILE A 167 -8.05 13.64 -7.48
C ILE A 167 -6.75 13.96 -6.76
N ILE A 168 -5.61 13.46 -7.28
CA ILE A 168 -4.29 13.76 -6.72
C ILE A 168 -4.03 15.27 -6.76
N VAL A 169 -4.26 15.93 -7.91
CA VAL A 169 -4.04 17.36 -8.07
C VAL A 169 -4.94 18.18 -7.15
N LEU A 170 -6.23 17.86 -7.08
CA LEU A 170 -7.18 18.53 -6.20
C LEU A 170 -6.81 18.37 -4.73
N SER A 171 -6.41 17.16 -4.32
CA SER A 171 -5.95 16.91 -2.95
C SER A 171 -4.69 17.71 -2.63
N LEU A 172 -3.76 17.81 -3.59
CA LEU A 172 -2.53 18.59 -3.42
C LEU A 172 -2.81 20.09 -3.25
N ILE A 173 -3.72 20.65 -4.06
CA ILE A 173 -4.12 22.06 -3.99
C ILE A 173 -4.75 22.35 -2.63
N HIS A 174 -5.67 21.50 -2.18
CA HIS A 174 -6.37 21.69 -0.90
C HIS A 174 -5.43 21.61 0.32
N ILE A 175 -4.37 20.79 0.24
CA ILE A 175 -3.36 20.69 1.31
C ILE A 175 -2.39 21.87 1.29
N SER A 176 -2.18 22.52 0.13
CA SER A 176 -1.23 23.62 -0.02
C SER A 176 -1.82 25.00 0.33
N GLU A 177 -3.13 25.14 0.45
CA GLU A 177 -3.74 26.40 0.92
C GLU A 177 -3.59 26.51 2.45
N PRO A 178 -2.77 27.46 2.95
CA PRO A 178 -2.73 27.75 4.37
C PRO A 178 -4.00 28.52 4.73
N THR A 179 -4.86 27.90 5.50
CA THR A 179 -5.91 28.63 6.26
C THR A 179 -5.28 29.47 7.36
#